data_de50ef14eb7dc049bdc1281f87146a9c
#
_entry.id   de50ef14eb7dc049bdc1281f87146a9c
#
_cell.length_a   1.000
_cell.length_b   1.000
_cell.length_c   1.000
_cell.angle_alpha   90.00
_cell.angle_beta   90.00
_cell.angle_gamma   90.00
#
_symmetry.space_group_name_H-M   'P 1'
#
loop_
_entity.id
_entity.type
_entity.pdbx_description
1 polymer ?
#
loop_
_entity_poly.entity_id
_entity_poly.type
_entity_poly.pdbx_seq_one_letter_code
_entity_poly.pdbx_strand_id
1 'polypeptide(L)'
;TEVEPDQATALLERMLDGSARIEERLAVVAEGSSFEPQWALNEVIVEKSARHRLIRLGLFVDHAYVTTFSADGVISATPTGSTAYSFSAGGPIVSPSVPCIVVTPIAAHMVFDRSLVLASDQRVRLEVIGEEPGLLSVDGRASLELPVGSTVRIGQARTPARIGRRDDAPAFHDLVHD
;
A
#
# COMPACT_ATOMS: atom_id res chain seq x y z
N THR A 1 11.26 -13.75 1.65
CA THR A 1 12.21 -14.86 1.90
C THR A 1 12.20 -15.11 3.39
N GLU A 2 11.70 -16.23 3.80
CA GLU A 2 11.68 -16.65 5.20
C GLU A 2 13.10 -17.02 5.63
N VAL A 3 13.40 -16.77 6.89
CA VAL A 3 14.66 -17.13 7.52
C VAL A 3 14.36 -18.30 8.47
N GLU A 4 15.09 -19.41 8.33
CA GLU A 4 14.96 -20.53 9.24
C GLU A 4 15.31 -20.10 10.69
N PRO A 5 14.66 -20.66 11.72
CA PRO A 5 14.82 -20.21 13.10
C PRO A 5 16.27 -20.18 13.61
N ASP A 6 17.09 -21.13 13.17
CA ASP A 6 18.51 -21.24 13.52
C ASP A 6 19.37 -20.12 12.89
N GLN A 7 18.95 -19.61 11.74
CA GLN A 7 19.61 -18.51 11.03
C GLN A 7 19.12 -17.12 11.50
N ALA A 8 17.93 -17.06 12.09
CA ALA A 8 17.35 -15.79 12.56
C ALA A 8 18.21 -15.12 13.63
N THR A 9 18.75 -15.90 14.59
CA THR A 9 19.62 -15.37 15.65
C THR A 9 20.88 -14.74 15.08
N ALA A 10 21.57 -15.43 14.17
CA ALA A 10 22.78 -14.93 13.54
C ALA A 10 22.51 -13.67 12.70
N LEU A 11 21.36 -13.59 12.01
CA LEU A 11 20.99 -12.39 11.28
C LEU A 11 20.70 -11.21 12.22
N LEU A 12 20.02 -11.46 13.35
CA LEU A 12 19.76 -10.42 14.35
C LEU A 12 21.06 -9.90 14.98
N GLU A 13 22.01 -10.76 15.31
CA GLU A 13 23.33 -10.34 15.82
C GLU A 13 24.04 -9.43 14.81
N ARG A 14 24.06 -9.83 13.53
CA ARG A 14 24.63 -9.02 12.46
C ARG A 14 23.89 -7.70 12.24
N MET A 15 22.59 -7.65 12.47
CA MET A 15 21.83 -6.39 12.43
C MET A 15 22.20 -5.45 13.58
N LEU A 16 22.43 -6.02 14.77
CA LEU A 16 22.81 -5.25 15.96
C LEU A 16 24.24 -4.73 15.90
N ASP A 17 25.17 -5.48 15.35
CA ASP A 17 26.58 -5.08 15.20
C ASP A 17 26.83 -4.24 13.93
N GLY A 18 25.80 -4.07 13.09
CA GLY A 18 25.87 -3.26 11.88
C GLY A 18 26.51 -3.96 10.66
N SER A 19 26.82 -5.25 10.75
CA SER A 19 27.44 -6.02 9.65
C SER A 19 26.42 -6.63 8.67
N ALA A 20 25.10 -6.61 9.00
CA ALA A 20 24.06 -7.07 8.10
C ALA A 20 23.87 -6.13 6.91
N ARG A 21 23.60 -6.69 5.73
CA ARG A 21 23.14 -5.92 4.60
C ARG A 21 21.73 -5.40 4.87
N ILE A 22 21.58 -4.10 4.93
CA ILE A 22 20.27 -3.44 5.10
C ILE A 22 19.77 -2.95 3.74
N GLU A 23 18.55 -3.32 3.40
CA GLU A 23 17.82 -2.81 2.24
C GLU A 23 16.73 -1.86 2.71
N GLU A 24 16.73 -0.64 2.20
CA GLU A 24 15.65 0.31 2.45
C GLU A 24 14.53 0.11 1.43
N ARG A 25 13.31 0.06 1.94
CA ARG A 25 12.08 -0.07 1.15
C ARG A 25 11.21 1.15 1.34
N LEU A 26 10.65 1.63 0.23
CA LEU A 26 9.63 2.67 0.29
C LEU A 26 8.49 2.21 1.17
N ALA A 27 8.07 3.09 2.06
CA ALA A 27 6.85 2.94 2.85
C ALA A 27 5.92 4.11 2.56
N VAL A 28 4.63 3.94 2.80
CA VAL A 28 3.64 5.01 2.70
C VAL A 28 3.04 5.33 4.05
N VAL A 29 2.49 6.53 4.19
CA VAL A 29 1.72 6.95 5.36
C VAL A 29 0.35 7.40 4.91
N ALA A 30 -0.69 6.93 5.62
CA ALA A 30 -2.05 7.43 5.51
C ALA A 30 -2.32 8.45 6.60
N GLU A 31 -2.86 9.59 6.23
CA GLU A 31 -3.21 10.71 7.11
C GLU A 31 -4.66 11.14 6.87
N GLY A 32 -5.35 11.47 7.95
CA GLY A 32 -6.72 11.98 7.93
C GLY A 32 -7.02 12.79 9.18
N SER A 33 -8.16 13.46 9.22
CA SER A 33 -8.58 14.25 10.38
C SER A 33 -9.21 13.43 11.51
N SER A 34 -9.62 12.19 11.21
CA SER A 34 -10.37 11.32 12.13
C SER A 34 -9.54 10.17 12.71
N PHE A 35 -8.27 10.06 12.36
CA PHE A 35 -7.37 9.01 12.85
C PHE A 35 -5.92 9.50 12.89
N GLU A 36 -5.12 8.86 13.75
CA GLU A 36 -3.69 9.09 13.81
C GLU A 36 -2.98 8.56 12.56
N PRO A 37 -1.88 9.19 12.11
CA PRO A 37 -1.12 8.74 10.95
C PRO A 37 -0.79 7.25 11.00
N GLN A 38 -1.08 6.53 9.92
CA GLN A 38 -0.87 5.09 9.80
C GLN A 38 0.22 4.80 8.78
N TRP A 39 1.31 4.18 9.21
CA TRP A 39 2.43 3.77 8.37
C TRP A 39 2.20 2.38 7.78
N ALA A 40 2.55 2.17 6.50
CA ALA A 40 2.43 0.91 5.80
C ALA A 40 3.70 0.56 5.01
N LEU A 41 4.09 -0.71 5.08
CA LEU A 41 5.10 -1.31 4.21
C LEU A 41 4.49 -1.74 2.88
N ASN A 42 3.32 -2.36 2.91
CA ASN A 42 2.67 -2.89 1.71
C ASN A 42 1.64 -1.92 1.15
N GLU A 43 0.54 -1.68 1.85
CA GLU A 43 -0.57 -0.93 1.30
C GLU A 43 -1.47 -0.24 2.32
N VAL A 44 -2.15 0.77 1.83
CA VAL A 44 -3.29 1.43 2.45
C VAL A 44 -4.51 1.13 1.60
N ILE A 45 -5.60 0.68 2.22
CA ILE A 45 -6.84 0.32 1.56
C ILE A 45 -7.97 1.18 2.12
N VAL A 46 -8.76 1.78 1.22
CA VAL A 46 -10.06 2.34 1.56
C VAL A 46 -11.10 1.50 0.86
N GLU A 47 -11.96 0.83 1.63
CA GLU A 47 -12.92 -0.14 1.12
C GLU A 47 -14.33 0.08 1.69
N LYS A 48 -15.31 -0.61 1.09
CA LYS A 48 -16.70 -0.59 1.54
C LYS A 48 -16.86 -1.20 2.94
N SER A 49 -17.75 -0.66 3.73
CA SER A 49 -18.10 -1.19 5.05
C SER A 49 -19.17 -2.30 4.99
N ALA A 50 -19.98 -2.33 3.95
CA ALA A 50 -21.10 -3.26 3.79
C ALA A 50 -20.92 -4.15 2.54
N ARG A 51 -21.15 -5.48 2.70
CA ARG A 51 -20.93 -6.49 1.63
C ARG A 51 -21.73 -6.24 0.35
N HIS A 52 -22.94 -5.67 0.46
CA HIS A 52 -23.88 -5.54 -0.65
C HIS A 52 -23.92 -4.13 -1.25
N ARG A 53 -23.01 -3.26 -0.85
CA ARG A 53 -22.92 -1.89 -1.32
C ARG A 53 -21.57 -1.64 -1.95
N LEU A 54 -21.53 -0.73 -2.91
CA LEU A 54 -20.26 -0.19 -3.45
C LEU A 54 -19.92 1.07 -2.68
N ILE A 55 -18.62 1.30 -2.46
CA ILE A 55 -18.17 2.61 -1.99
C ILE A 55 -17.91 3.52 -3.18
N ARG A 56 -18.17 4.80 -3.02
CA ARG A 56 -17.79 5.83 -3.98
C ARG A 56 -16.61 6.62 -3.44
N LEU A 57 -15.50 6.57 -4.16
CA LEU A 57 -14.24 7.21 -3.77
C LEU A 57 -13.79 8.20 -4.85
N GLY A 58 -13.77 9.48 -4.51
CA GLY A 58 -13.11 10.50 -5.31
C GLY A 58 -11.60 10.34 -5.21
N LEU A 59 -10.91 10.13 -6.33
CA LEU A 59 -9.46 10.07 -6.41
C LEU A 59 -8.90 11.39 -6.90
N PHE A 60 -7.92 11.89 -6.16
CA PHE A 60 -7.12 13.05 -6.51
C PHE A 60 -5.65 12.69 -6.43
N VAL A 61 -4.85 13.23 -7.34
CA VAL A 61 -3.39 13.15 -7.30
C VAL A 61 -2.86 14.56 -7.15
N ASP A 62 -2.11 14.81 -6.10
CA ASP A 62 -1.73 16.14 -5.63
C ASP A 62 -2.97 17.01 -5.39
N HIS A 63 -3.24 17.97 -6.28
CA HIS A 63 -4.42 18.84 -6.20
C HIS A 63 -5.44 18.58 -7.32
N ALA A 64 -5.09 17.71 -8.28
CA ALA A 64 -5.92 17.45 -9.45
C ALA A 64 -6.91 16.31 -9.18
N TYR A 65 -8.18 16.53 -9.48
CA TYR A 65 -9.17 15.46 -9.56
C TYR A 65 -8.86 14.55 -10.75
N VAL A 66 -8.84 13.25 -10.51
CA VAL A 66 -8.57 12.24 -11.54
C VAL A 66 -9.85 11.53 -11.95
N THR A 67 -10.55 10.93 -10.98
CA THR A 67 -11.77 10.16 -11.24
C THR A 67 -12.55 9.90 -9.94
N THR A 68 -13.73 9.33 -10.08
CA THR A 68 -14.48 8.76 -8.96
C THR A 68 -14.67 7.27 -9.20
N PHE A 69 -14.14 6.44 -8.32
CA PHE A 69 -14.40 5.01 -8.32
C PHE A 69 -15.74 4.66 -7.68
N SER A 70 -16.49 3.77 -8.33
CA SER A 70 -17.59 3.02 -7.74
C SER A 70 -17.13 1.57 -7.70
N ALA A 71 -16.69 1.10 -6.54
CA ALA A 71 -15.89 -0.11 -6.39
C ALA A 71 -16.11 -0.78 -5.03
N ASP A 72 -15.50 -1.93 -4.83
CA ASP A 72 -15.39 -2.54 -3.51
C ASP A 72 -14.36 -1.78 -2.64
N GLY A 73 -13.39 -1.13 -3.27
CA GLY A 73 -12.39 -0.30 -2.61
C GLY A 73 -11.31 0.19 -3.56
N VAL A 74 -10.32 0.88 -3.00
CA VAL A 74 -9.10 1.32 -3.68
C VAL A 74 -7.90 1.02 -2.80
N ILE A 75 -6.89 0.39 -3.39
CA ILE A 75 -5.60 0.09 -2.76
C ILE A 75 -4.59 1.12 -3.21
N SER A 76 -3.81 1.65 -2.29
CA SER A 76 -2.61 2.44 -2.57
C SER A 76 -1.40 1.67 -2.04
N ALA A 77 -0.69 1.00 -2.93
CA ALA A 77 0.39 0.09 -2.61
C ALA A 77 1.78 0.70 -2.86
N THR A 78 2.75 0.29 -2.05
CA THR A 78 4.18 0.48 -2.32
C THR A 78 4.65 -0.53 -3.37
N PRO A 79 5.88 -0.40 -3.91
CA PRO A 79 6.45 -1.44 -4.75
C PRO A 79 6.56 -2.81 -4.03
N THR A 80 6.85 -2.81 -2.74
CA THR A 80 6.85 -4.04 -1.92
C THR A 80 5.46 -4.65 -1.83
N GLY A 81 4.43 -3.84 -1.62
CA GLY A 81 3.03 -4.24 -1.57
C GLY A 81 2.42 -4.60 -2.93
N SER A 82 3.12 -4.31 -4.04
CA SER A 82 2.62 -4.64 -5.38
C SER A 82 2.40 -6.14 -5.60
N THR A 83 3.09 -7.00 -4.83
CA THR A 83 2.93 -8.46 -4.83
C THR A 83 2.01 -8.99 -3.73
N ALA A 84 1.41 -8.09 -2.93
CA ALA A 84 0.44 -8.42 -1.89
C ALA A 84 -1.01 -8.30 -2.42
N TYR A 85 -1.91 -7.63 -1.72
CA TYR A 85 -3.32 -7.54 -2.13
C TYR A 85 -3.52 -6.76 -3.43
N SER A 86 -2.65 -5.79 -3.73
CA SER A 86 -2.66 -5.09 -5.02
C SER A 86 -2.56 -6.05 -6.20
N PHE A 87 -1.71 -7.07 -6.11
CA PHE A 87 -1.59 -8.12 -7.15
C PHE A 87 -2.89 -8.89 -7.33
N SER A 88 -3.51 -9.34 -6.23
CA SER A 88 -4.79 -10.06 -6.27
C SER A 88 -5.93 -9.21 -6.85
N ALA A 89 -5.85 -7.89 -6.73
CA ALA A 89 -6.79 -6.94 -7.31
C ALA A 89 -6.48 -6.60 -8.79
N GLY A 90 -5.47 -7.23 -9.40
CA GLY A 90 -5.06 -7.01 -10.79
C GLY A 90 -4.07 -5.87 -11.00
N GLY A 91 -3.43 -5.41 -9.94
CA GLY A 91 -2.34 -4.44 -10.01
C GLY A 91 -1.05 -5.03 -10.63
N PRO A 92 -0.16 -4.18 -11.17
CA PRO A 92 1.10 -4.61 -11.75
C PRO A 92 2.08 -5.06 -10.67
N ILE A 93 2.95 -6.01 -11.00
CA ILE A 93 4.15 -6.31 -10.20
C ILE A 93 5.17 -5.20 -10.44
N VAL A 94 5.69 -4.64 -9.38
CA VAL A 94 6.69 -3.56 -9.43
C VAL A 94 7.94 -3.98 -8.66
N SER A 95 9.11 -3.78 -9.27
CA SER A 95 10.37 -4.00 -8.57
C SER A 95 10.48 -3.09 -7.36
N PRO A 96 10.90 -3.60 -6.19
CA PRO A 96 11.05 -2.81 -4.98
C PRO A 96 11.98 -1.61 -5.09
N SER A 97 12.85 -1.59 -6.10
CA SER A 97 13.77 -0.48 -6.38
C SER A 97 13.13 0.69 -7.15
N VAL A 98 11.91 0.52 -7.67
CA VAL A 98 11.21 1.58 -8.41
C VAL A 98 10.45 2.49 -7.43
N PRO A 99 10.80 3.77 -7.31
CA PRO A 99 10.13 4.68 -6.38
C PRO A 99 8.76 5.11 -6.92
N CYS A 100 7.71 4.39 -6.56
CA CYS A 100 6.34 4.68 -7.00
C CYS A 100 5.28 4.33 -5.96
N ILE A 101 4.06 4.79 -6.19
CA ILE A 101 2.84 4.37 -5.50
C ILE A 101 1.90 3.80 -6.56
N VAL A 102 1.38 2.60 -6.33
CA VAL A 102 0.42 1.94 -7.22
C VAL A 102 -0.97 2.08 -6.66
N VAL A 103 -1.88 2.72 -7.39
CA VAL A 103 -3.28 2.86 -7.01
C VAL A 103 -4.11 1.89 -7.82
N THR A 104 -4.68 0.88 -7.17
CA THR A 104 -5.43 -0.22 -7.80
C THR A 104 -6.87 -0.24 -7.28
N PRO A 105 -7.88 -0.10 -8.15
CA PRO A 105 -9.28 -0.26 -7.75
C PRO A 105 -9.60 -1.74 -7.52
N ILE A 106 -10.46 -2.04 -6.55
CA ILE A 106 -10.95 -3.39 -6.26
C ILE A 106 -12.35 -3.51 -6.88
N ALA A 107 -12.52 -4.44 -7.83
CA ALA A 107 -13.80 -4.73 -8.48
C ALA A 107 -14.56 -3.46 -8.92
N ALA A 108 -13.87 -2.56 -9.62
CA ALA A 108 -14.50 -1.31 -10.08
C ALA A 108 -15.55 -1.57 -11.15
N HIS A 109 -16.73 -0.95 -10.98
CA HIS A 109 -17.84 -1.00 -11.93
C HIS A 109 -17.85 0.27 -12.80
N MET A 110 -16.81 0.45 -13.63
CA MET A 110 -16.68 1.64 -14.48
C MET A 110 -15.71 1.39 -15.65
N VAL A 111 -15.72 2.29 -16.62
CA VAL A 111 -14.87 2.19 -17.82
C VAL A 111 -13.37 2.32 -17.48
N PHE A 112 -13.05 3.11 -16.47
CA PHE A 112 -11.67 3.27 -15.97
C PHE A 112 -11.44 2.35 -14.76
N ASP A 113 -10.97 1.15 -15.04
CA ASP A 113 -10.72 0.06 -14.06
C ASP A 113 -9.23 -0.29 -13.94
N ARG A 114 -8.34 0.53 -14.46
CA ARG A 114 -6.90 0.27 -14.50
C ARG A 114 -6.18 0.84 -13.30
N SER A 115 -5.10 0.17 -12.92
CA SER A 115 -4.17 0.71 -11.92
C SER A 115 -3.43 1.92 -12.46
N LEU A 116 -3.19 2.90 -11.58
CA LEU A 116 -2.31 4.03 -11.83
C LEU A 116 -0.98 3.78 -11.15
N VAL A 117 0.12 4.07 -11.84
CA VAL A 117 1.46 4.10 -11.26
C VAL A 117 1.89 5.55 -11.17
N LEU A 118 2.09 6.02 -9.95
CA LEU A 118 2.41 7.40 -9.63
C LEU A 118 3.85 7.50 -9.11
N ALA A 119 4.52 8.61 -9.35
CA ALA A 119 5.82 8.86 -8.72
C ALA A 119 5.70 8.90 -7.19
N SER A 120 6.73 8.49 -6.47
CA SER A 120 6.66 8.37 -5.00
C SER A 120 6.50 9.71 -4.28
N ASP A 121 6.86 10.81 -4.91
CA ASP A 121 6.72 12.18 -4.39
C ASP A 121 5.30 12.75 -4.59
N GLN A 122 4.47 12.11 -5.41
CA GLN A 122 3.06 12.48 -5.58
C GLN A 122 2.23 12.01 -4.40
N ARG A 123 1.16 12.76 -4.11
CA ARG A 123 0.23 12.45 -3.01
C ARG A 123 -1.12 12.01 -3.57
N VAL A 124 -1.54 10.85 -3.11
CA VAL A 124 -2.89 10.34 -3.35
C VAL A 124 -3.83 10.91 -2.29
N ARG A 125 -5.01 11.36 -2.70
CA ARG A 125 -6.09 11.70 -1.79
C ARG A 125 -7.34 10.95 -2.23
N LEU A 126 -7.88 10.16 -1.31
CA LEU A 126 -9.16 9.48 -1.45
C LEU A 126 -10.21 10.18 -0.60
N GLU A 127 -11.36 10.48 -1.17
CA GLU A 127 -12.49 11.11 -0.49
C GLU A 127 -13.70 10.17 -0.54
N VAL A 128 -14.25 9.83 0.63
CA VAL A 128 -15.47 9.02 0.74
C VAL A 128 -16.66 9.90 0.35
N ILE A 129 -17.26 9.62 -0.81
CA ILE A 129 -18.40 10.38 -1.33
C ILE A 129 -19.61 9.46 -1.49
N GLY A 130 -20.80 10.06 -1.60
CA GLY A 130 -22.05 9.29 -1.69
C GLY A 130 -22.69 9.10 -0.33
N GLU A 131 -23.32 7.95 -0.09
CA GLU A 131 -24.14 7.69 1.09
C GLU A 131 -23.56 6.63 2.03
N GLU A 132 -22.59 5.85 1.55
CA GLU A 132 -22.03 4.72 2.29
C GLU A 132 -20.69 5.10 2.93
N PRO A 133 -20.49 4.78 4.22
CA PRO A 133 -19.19 4.95 4.87
C PRO A 133 -18.17 3.94 4.34
N GLY A 134 -16.92 4.24 4.57
CA GLY A 134 -15.80 3.36 4.22
C GLY A 134 -15.09 2.78 5.44
N LEU A 135 -14.15 1.90 5.16
CA LEU A 135 -13.20 1.36 6.12
C LEU A 135 -11.77 1.65 5.60
N LEU A 136 -10.92 2.10 6.50
CA LEU A 136 -9.48 2.22 6.27
C LEU A 136 -8.79 1.01 6.86
N SER A 137 -8.04 0.26 6.05
CA SER A 137 -7.16 -0.82 6.49
C SER A 137 -5.73 -0.53 6.04
N VAL A 138 -4.74 -0.88 6.85
CA VAL A 138 -3.33 -0.59 6.60
C VAL A 138 -2.50 -1.82 6.96
N ASP A 139 -1.81 -2.43 5.98
CA ASP A 139 -1.04 -3.67 6.14
C ASP A 139 -1.82 -4.78 6.89
N GLY A 140 -3.11 -4.96 6.55
CA GLY A 140 -3.97 -5.98 7.17
C GLY A 140 -4.31 -5.76 8.65
N ARG A 141 -3.99 -4.58 9.22
CA ARG A 141 -4.38 -4.22 10.60
C ARG A 141 -5.88 -3.95 10.70
N ALA A 142 -6.39 -3.91 11.93
CA ALA A 142 -7.80 -3.64 12.21
C ALA A 142 -8.30 -2.37 11.48
N SER A 143 -9.44 -2.49 10.82
CA SER A 143 -10.03 -1.42 10.03
C SER A 143 -10.56 -0.28 10.92
N LEU A 144 -10.38 0.95 10.43
CA LEU A 144 -10.94 2.18 11.02
C LEU A 144 -12.12 2.64 10.17
N GLU A 145 -13.21 3.04 10.82
CA GLU A 145 -14.39 3.55 10.12
C GLU A 145 -14.11 4.95 9.55
N LEU A 146 -14.51 5.15 8.29
CA LEU A 146 -14.44 6.41 7.58
C LEU A 146 -15.86 6.89 7.26
N PRO A 147 -16.45 7.81 8.04
CA PRO A 147 -17.72 8.44 7.69
C PRO A 147 -17.69 9.07 6.29
N VAL A 148 -18.88 9.23 5.71
CA VAL A 148 -19.04 9.99 4.45
C VAL A 148 -18.46 11.40 4.60
N GLY A 149 -17.73 11.86 3.60
CA GLY A 149 -16.98 13.12 3.64
C GLY A 149 -15.56 12.98 4.20
N SER A 150 -15.19 11.82 4.73
CA SER A 150 -13.82 11.59 5.19
C SER A 150 -12.84 11.66 4.04
N THR A 151 -11.65 12.14 4.35
CA THR A 151 -10.52 12.23 3.42
C THR A 151 -9.33 11.47 3.97
N VAL A 152 -8.75 10.60 3.14
CA VAL A 152 -7.48 9.90 3.42
C VAL A 152 -6.43 10.41 2.44
N ARG A 153 -5.34 10.97 2.96
CA ARG A 153 -4.16 11.36 2.18
C ARG A 153 -3.09 10.32 2.34
N ILE A 154 -2.52 9.88 1.23
CA ILE A 154 -1.50 8.82 1.20
C ILE A 154 -0.31 9.35 0.43
N GLY A 155 0.86 9.22 1.02
CA GLY A 155 2.12 9.64 0.40
C GLY A 155 3.30 8.86 0.95
N GLN A 156 4.47 9.07 0.38
CA GLN A 156 5.69 8.45 0.87
C GLN A 156 5.94 8.83 2.33
N ALA A 157 6.19 7.83 3.16
CA ALA A 157 6.58 8.02 4.55
C ALA A 157 8.00 8.62 4.64
N ARG A 158 8.23 9.47 5.65
CA ARG A 158 9.57 10.04 5.90
C ARG A 158 10.58 8.97 6.30
N THR A 159 10.11 7.94 6.99
CA THR A 159 10.96 6.84 7.45
C THR A 159 10.69 5.63 6.57
N PRO A 160 11.70 5.15 5.80
CA PRO A 160 11.58 3.94 5.02
C PRO A 160 11.55 2.71 5.93
N ALA A 161 11.07 1.59 5.41
CA ALA A 161 11.29 0.30 6.06
C ALA A 161 12.73 -0.16 5.84
N ARG A 162 13.36 -0.66 6.90
CA ARG A 162 14.73 -1.20 6.84
C ARG A 162 14.67 -2.70 7.06
N ILE A 163 15.05 -3.45 6.02
CA ILE A 163 14.96 -4.91 6.00
C ILE A 163 16.39 -5.46 6.00
N GLY A 164 16.70 -6.28 7.02
CA GLY A 164 17.95 -7.05 7.04
C GLY A 164 17.86 -8.17 6.00
N ARG A 165 18.85 -8.27 5.12
CA ARG A 165 18.93 -9.33 4.12
C ARG A 165 20.10 -10.25 4.39
N ARG A 166 19.89 -11.53 4.10
CA ARG A 166 20.97 -12.50 4.00
C ARG A 166 21.79 -12.22 2.74
N ASP A 167 23.08 -12.55 2.79
CA ASP A 167 23.97 -12.33 1.64
C ASP A 167 23.60 -13.20 0.44
N ASP A 168 23.00 -14.38 0.68
CA ASP A 168 22.53 -15.34 -0.32
C ASP A 168 21.04 -15.18 -0.67
N ALA A 169 20.38 -14.11 -0.20
CA ALA A 169 18.98 -13.88 -0.51
C ALA A 169 18.78 -13.66 -2.02
N PRO A 170 17.81 -14.35 -2.65
CA PRO A 170 17.57 -14.24 -4.08
C PRO A 170 17.22 -12.80 -4.48
N ALA A 171 17.56 -12.44 -5.70
CA ALA A 171 17.15 -11.17 -6.27
C ALA A 171 15.63 -11.15 -6.52
N PHE A 172 15.05 -9.95 -6.63
CA PHE A 172 13.60 -9.80 -6.83
C PHE A 172 13.07 -10.59 -8.04
N HIS A 173 13.83 -10.61 -9.14
CA HIS A 173 13.40 -11.32 -10.35
C HIS A 173 13.38 -12.85 -10.18
N ASP A 174 14.15 -13.41 -9.25
CA ASP A 174 14.13 -14.85 -8.95
C ASP A 174 12.86 -15.24 -8.18
N LEU A 175 12.22 -14.29 -7.48
CA LEU A 175 10.99 -14.51 -6.72
C LEU A 175 9.72 -14.48 -7.57
N VAL A 176 9.80 -14.06 -8.83
CA VAL A 176 8.65 -13.94 -9.74
C VAL A 176 8.51 -15.14 -10.66
N HIS A 177 9.47 -16.09 -10.62
CA HIS A 177 9.51 -17.27 -11.47
C HIS A 177 8.89 -18.54 -10.85
N ASP A 178 8.54 -18.51 -9.57
CA ASP A 178 7.83 -19.58 -8.85
C ASP A 178 6.34 -19.21 -8.70
#